data_5f15255da84ed187cc92f76893f3e94c
#
_entry.id   5f15255da84ed187cc92f76893f3e94c
#
_cell.length_a   1.000
_cell.length_b   1.000
_cell.length_c   1.000
_cell.angle_alpha   90.00
_cell.angle_beta   90.00
_cell.angle_gamma   90.00
#
_symmetry.space_group_name_H-M   'P 1'
#
loop_
_entity.id
_entity.type
_entity.pdbx_description
1 polymer ?
#
loop_
_entity_poly.entity_id
_entity_poly.type
_entity_poly.pdbx_seq_one_letter_code
_entity_poly.pdbx_strand_id
1 'polypeptide(L)'
;TAVDPDAVLELLSDEYARRVIDALSDRPASAPTLRNALSASRATIYRRLNELEAAGLVETAVAVDPDGHHRKRYHLVVDELHLRLGDNGIEVAPGE
;
A
#
# COMPACT_ATOMS: atom_id res chain seq x y z
N THR A 1 14.33 -2.40 -4.36
CA THR A 1 13.95 -1.91 -3.05
C THR A 1 13.76 -3.09 -2.10
N ALA A 2 14.39 -3.01 -0.96
CA ALA A 2 14.27 -4.06 0.04
C ALA A 2 12.88 -4.03 0.67
N VAL A 3 12.28 -5.20 0.83
CA VAL A 3 10.99 -5.37 1.47
C VAL A 3 11.24 -6.00 2.84
N ASP A 4 10.72 -5.37 3.89
CA ASP A 4 10.85 -5.89 5.25
C ASP A 4 9.83 -7.03 5.45
N PRO A 5 10.28 -8.29 5.62
CA PRO A 5 9.36 -9.42 5.74
C PRO A 5 8.37 -9.27 6.89
N ASP A 6 8.83 -8.83 8.05
CA ASP A 6 7.97 -8.71 9.23
C ASP A 6 6.88 -7.66 9.01
N ALA A 7 7.25 -6.51 8.46
CA ALA A 7 6.30 -5.44 8.17
C ALA A 7 5.26 -5.90 7.13
N VAL A 8 5.70 -6.58 6.08
CA VAL A 8 4.79 -7.07 5.04
C VAL A 8 3.81 -8.08 5.61
N LEU A 9 4.31 -9.06 6.37
CA LEU A 9 3.44 -10.08 6.96
C LEU A 9 2.41 -9.48 7.91
N GLU A 10 2.82 -8.48 8.70
CA GLU A 10 1.91 -7.79 9.60
C GLU A 10 0.83 -7.04 8.82
N LEU A 11 1.20 -6.34 7.76
CA LEU A 11 0.25 -5.62 6.92
C LEU A 11 -0.72 -6.55 6.22
N LEU A 12 -0.23 -7.68 5.69
CA LEU A 12 -1.10 -8.64 5.00
C LEU A 12 -2.07 -9.33 5.95
N SER A 13 -1.81 -9.31 7.25
CA SER A 13 -2.73 -9.84 8.25
C SER A 13 -3.78 -8.80 8.68
N ASP A 14 -3.60 -7.54 8.30
CA ASP A 14 -4.52 -6.46 8.67
C ASP A 14 -5.61 -6.28 7.62
N GLU A 15 -6.86 -6.29 8.05
CA GLU A 15 -8.01 -6.19 7.14
C GLU A 15 -8.02 -4.87 6.35
N TYR A 16 -7.75 -3.75 7.02
CA TYR A 16 -7.78 -2.46 6.33
C TYR A 16 -6.63 -2.31 5.35
N ALA A 17 -5.44 -2.83 5.70
CA ALA A 17 -4.32 -2.82 4.76
C ALA A 17 -4.67 -3.63 3.50
N ARG A 18 -5.30 -4.79 3.66
CA ARG A 18 -5.71 -5.60 2.51
C ARG A 18 -6.75 -4.89 1.67
N ARG A 19 -7.70 -4.19 2.29
CA ARG A 19 -8.72 -3.42 1.56
C ARG A 19 -8.10 -2.25 0.78
N VAL A 20 -7.11 -1.58 1.35
CA VAL A 20 -6.38 -0.53 0.65
C VAL A 20 -5.66 -1.11 -0.57
N ILE A 21 -4.97 -2.24 -0.39
CA ILE A 21 -4.30 -2.92 -1.48
C ILE A 21 -5.28 -3.28 -2.58
N ASP A 22 -6.43 -3.85 -2.22
CA ASP A 22 -7.46 -4.20 -3.21
C ASP A 22 -7.92 -2.99 -4.01
N ALA A 23 -8.18 -1.88 -3.35
CA ALA A 23 -8.60 -0.66 -4.03
C ALA A 23 -7.52 -0.12 -4.96
N LEU A 24 -6.25 -0.14 -4.50
CA LEU A 24 -5.12 0.35 -5.31
C LEU A 24 -4.75 -0.61 -6.43
N SER A 25 -5.16 -1.88 -6.35
CA SER A 25 -4.95 -2.84 -7.44
C SER A 25 -5.74 -2.46 -8.68
N ASP A 26 -6.87 -1.79 -8.48
CA ASP A 26 -7.72 -1.34 -9.58
C ASP A 26 -7.15 -0.07 -10.24
N ARG A 27 -6.78 0.91 -9.42
CA ARG A 27 -6.26 2.19 -9.91
C ARG A 27 -5.58 2.97 -8.78
N PRO A 28 -4.65 3.89 -9.12
CA PRO A 28 -4.12 4.82 -8.12
C PRO A 28 -5.25 5.65 -7.51
N ALA A 29 -5.10 6.02 -6.26
CA ALA A 29 -6.14 6.78 -5.56
C ALA A 29 -5.53 7.69 -4.49
N SER A 30 -6.25 8.78 -4.19
CA SER A 30 -5.90 9.65 -3.09
C SER A 30 -6.43 9.10 -1.77
N ALA A 31 -5.88 9.58 -0.64
CA ALA A 31 -6.36 9.16 0.66
C ALA A 31 -7.84 9.48 0.90
N PRO A 32 -8.35 10.69 0.52
CA PRO A 32 -9.79 10.93 0.65
C PRO A 32 -10.66 9.97 -0.15
N THR A 33 -10.23 9.61 -1.36
CA THR A 33 -10.97 8.64 -2.18
C THR A 33 -11.02 7.28 -1.48
N LEU A 34 -9.89 6.82 -0.94
CA LEU A 34 -9.82 5.55 -0.23
C LEU A 34 -10.67 5.58 1.04
N ARG A 35 -10.64 6.70 1.77
CA ARG A 35 -11.43 6.84 2.99
C ARG A 35 -12.92 6.69 2.69
N ASN A 36 -13.39 7.32 1.63
CA ASN A 36 -14.80 7.23 1.25
C ASN A 36 -15.17 5.82 0.77
N ALA A 37 -14.31 5.21 -0.05
CA ALA A 37 -14.56 3.88 -0.60
C ALA A 37 -14.59 2.80 0.48
N LEU A 38 -13.74 2.94 1.50
CA LEU A 38 -13.58 1.92 2.54
C LEU A 38 -14.37 2.23 3.81
N SER A 39 -15.05 3.37 3.87
CA SER A 39 -15.80 3.81 5.05
C SER A 39 -14.96 3.76 6.32
N ALA A 40 -13.70 4.16 6.22
CA ALA A 40 -12.76 4.14 7.33
C ALA A 40 -12.44 5.57 7.78
N SER A 41 -11.94 5.71 9.00
CA SER A 41 -11.53 7.02 9.50
C SER A 41 -10.29 7.51 8.77
N ARG A 42 -10.11 8.83 8.76
CA ARG A 42 -8.92 9.45 8.18
C ARG A 42 -7.66 8.90 8.82
N ALA A 43 -7.64 8.78 10.15
CA ALA A 43 -6.48 8.28 10.87
C ALA A 43 -6.12 6.85 10.45
N THR A 44 -7.12 5.98 10.30
CA THR A 44 -6.89 4.60 9.89
C THR A 44 -6.29 4.54 8.49
N ILE A 45 -6.86 5.30 7.54
CA ILE A 45 -6.39 5.28 6.15
C ILE A 45 -4.95 5.79 6.05
N TYR A 46 -4.64 6.95 6.66
CA TYR A 46 -3.29 7.50 6.58
C TYR A 46 -2.27 6.60 7.24
N ARG A 47 -2.64 5.99 8.38
CA ARG A 47 -1.75 5.07 9.07
C ARG A 47 -1.41 3.87 8.19
N ARG A 48 -2.41 3.27 7.57
CA ARG A 48 -2.17 2.10 6.70
C ARG A 48 -1.40 2.47 5.44
N LEU A 49 -1.70 3.61 4.85
CA LEU A 49 -0.94 4.08 3.68
C LEU A 49 0.53 4.34 4.03
N ASN A 50 0.78 4.96 5.18
CA ASN A 50 2.16 5.21 5.61
C ASN A 50 2.90 3.89 5.87
N GLU A 51 2.24 2.92 6.48
CA GLU A 51 2.84 1.61 6.72
C GLU A 51 3.12 0.86 5.42
N LEU A 52 2.19 0.91 4.47
CA LEU A 52 2.39 0.29 3.16
C LEU A 52 3.53 0.94 2.39
N GLU A 53 3.65 2.26 2.47
CA GLU A 53 4.75 2.99 1.84
C GLU A 53 6.09 2.62 2.47
N ALA A 54 6.15 2.59 3.81
CA ALA A 54 7.36 2.22 4.54
C ALA A 54 7.79 0.79 4.23
N ALA A 55 6.82 -0.10 3.99
CA ALA A 55 7.11 -1.50 3.66
C ALA A 55 7.54 -1.69 2.19
N GLY A 56 7.48 -0.64 1.37
CA GLY A 56 7.91 -0.72 -0.03
C GLY A 56 6.85 -1.23 -0.98
N LEU A 57 5.59 -1.30 -0.56
CA LEU A 57 4.51 -1.83 -1.40
C LEU A 57 3.76 -0.75 -2.17
N VAL A 58 3.84 0.49 -1.71
CA VAL A 58 3.09 1.63 -2.24
C VAL A 58 4.02 2.82 -2.37
N GLU A 59 3.84 3.59 -3.42
CA GLU A 59 4.52 4.88 -3.62
C GLU A 59 3.51 5.96 -3.88
N THR A 60 3.95 7.21 -3.74
CA THR A 60 3.10 8.37 -3.96
C THR A 60 3.56 9.14 -5.18
N ALA A 61 2.60 9.77 -5.84
CA ALA A 61 2.85 10.71 -6.91
C ALA A 61 1.89 11.87 -6.76
N VAL A 62 2.33 13.06 -7.16
CA VAL A 62 1.49 14.24 -7.14
C VAL A 62 0.82 14.38 -8.50
N ALA A 63 -0.51 14.44 -8.49
CA ALA A 63 -1.31 14.71 -9.69
C ALA A 63 -1.84 16.15 -9.61
N VAL A 64 -1.91 16.81 -10.75
CA VAL A 64 -2.48 18.15 -10.86
C VAL A 64 -3.88 18.02 -11.45
N ASP A 65 -4.89 18.44 -10.68
CA ASP A 65 -6.26 18.43 -11.14
C ASP A 65 -6.51 19.56 -12.16
N PRO A 66 -7.56 19.44 -12.98
CA PRO A 66 -7.89 20.51 -13.94
C PRO A 66 -8.12 21.88 -13.31
N ASP A 67 -8.48 21.92 -12.03
CA ASP A 67 -8.67 23.17 -11.29
C ASP A 67 -7.36 23.75 -10.75
N GLY A 68 -6.22 23.13 -11.03
CA GLY A 68 -4.91 23.58 -10.59
C GLY A 68 -4.48 23.08 -9.22
N HIS A 69 -5.32 22.32 -8.53
CA HIS A 69 -4.97 21.76 -7.23
C HIS A 69 -4.06 20.56 -7.38
N HIS A 70 -3.11 20.43 -6.44
CA HIS A 70 -2.21 19.28 -6.38
C HIS A 70 -2.82 18.26 -5.44
N ARG A 71 -2.87 16.98 -5.90
CA ARG A 71 -3.35 15.89 -5.09
C ARG A 71 -2.32 14.78 -5.04
N LYS A 72 -2.09 14.28 -3.83
CA LYS A 72 -1.21 13.15 -3.62
C LYS A 72 -2.00 11.87 -3.90
N ARG A 73 -1.49 11.05 -4.81
CA ARG A 73 -2.08 9.75 -5.13
C ARG A 73 -1.13 8.65 -4.75
N TYR A 74 -1.70 7.56 -4.30
CA TYR A 74 -0.97 6.36 -3.92
C TYR A 74 -1.17 5.30 -5.00
N HIS A 75 -0.13 4.54 -5.28
CA HIS A 75 -0.21 3.44 -6.24
C HIS A 75 0.64 2.27 -5.78
N LEU A 76 0.22 1.06 -6.14
CA LEU A 76 1.00 -0.14 -5.87
C LEU A 76 2.20 -0.17 -6.79
N VAL A 77 3.38 -0.51 -6.24
CA VAL A 77 4.60 -0.70 -7.02
C VAL A 77 5.02 -2.15 -7.05
N VAL A 78 4.27 -3.01 -6.36
CA VAL A 78 4.50 -4.45 -6.32
C VAL A 78 3.17 -5.13 -6.61
N ASP A 79 3.11 -5.94 -7.65
CA ASP A 79 1.92 -6.68 -8.00
C ASP A 79 2.01 -8.16 -7.59
N GLU A 80 3.16 -8.59 -7.14
CA GLU A 80 3.43 -9.97 -6.78
C GLU A 80 4.46 -10.03 -5.66
N LEU A 81 4.20 -10.87 -4.68
CA LEU A 81 5.17 -11.14 -3.61
C LEU A 81 5.44 -12.62 -3.56
N HIS A 82 6.72 -12.97 -3.44
CA HIS A 82 7.16 -14.35 -3.27
C HIS A 82 7.57 -14.59 -1.83
N LEU A 83 6.97 -15.57 -1.21
CA LEU A 83 7.28 -15.97 0.15
C LEU A 83 8.10 -17.26 0.09
N ARG A 84 9.25 -17.24 0.74
CA ARG A 84 10.12 -18.42 0.80
C ARG A 84 10.32 -18.81 2.27
N LEU A 85 10.14 -20.08 2.54
CA LEU A 85 10.46 -20.65 3.85
C LEU A 85 11.76 -21.42 3.69
N GLY A 86 12.83 -20.92 4.27
CA GLY A 86 14.16 -21.49 4.07
C GLY A 86 14.96 -21.59 5.35
N ASP A 87 16.25 -21.89 5.19
CA ASP A 87 17.15 -22.08 6.31
C ASP A 87 17.29 -20.83 7.20
N ASN A 88 17.07 -19.67 6.63
CA ASN A 88 17.14 -18.39 7.35
C ASN A 88 15.77 -17.88 7.77
N GLY A 89 14.76 -18.76 7.81
CA GLY A 89 13.41 -18.40 8.18
C GLY A 89 12.57 -17.96 7.00
N ILE A 90 11.73 -16.95 7.22
CA ILE A 90 10.82 -16.47 6.19
C ILE A 90 11.45 -15.31 5.44
N GLU A 91 11.50 -15.43 4.12
CA GLU A 91 11.96 -14.34 3.25
C GLU A 91 10.81 -13.91 2.36
N VAL A 92 10.69 -12.60 2.14
CA VAL A 92 9.69 -12.04 1.25
C VAL A 92 10.40 -11.16 0.22
N ALA A 93 10.07 -11.37 -1.04
CA ALA A 93 10.66 -10.59 -2.13
C ALA A 93 9.57 -10.23 -3.14
N PRO A 94 9.72 -9.06 -3.82
CA PRO A 94 8.82 -8.75 -4.93
C PRO A 94 8.97 -9.77 -6.03
N GLY A 95 7.86 -10.13 -6.68
CA GLY A 95 7.87 -10.97 -7.86
C GLY A 95 8.32 -10.18 -9.08
N GLU A 96 8.76 -10.88 -10.08
CA GLU A 96 9.17 -10.28 -11.36
C GLU A 96 8.16 -10.56 -12.45
#